data_73f914485b83aadd4fe8d9a3e6f5d509
#
_entry.id   73f914485b83aadd4fe8d9a3e6f5d509
#
_cell.length_a   1.000
_cell.length_b   1.000
_cell.length_c   1.000
_cell.angle_alpha   90.00
_cell.angle_beta   90.00
_cell.angle_gamma   90.00
#
_symmetry.space_group_name_H-M   'P 1'
#
loop_
_entity.id
_entity.type
_entity.pdbx_description
1 polymer ?
#
loop_
_entity_poly.entity_id
_entity_poly.type
_entity_poly.pdbx_seq_one_letter_code
_entity_poly.pdbx_strand_id
1 'polypeptide(L)'
;MATPSGQISFEDIRTEFGRPQANNEFGEYYSGGNALGAPLANVPSSGAISMSQLQSIEKTSGGGDRHTISSGIPNSTHIIFFTNQECYSNTTSTPALALPTGRTGATSIIINHGVYGRSGNGGSGQSVSHSSNGNAQPTGSAGDGGGGGTAVLLQSPAFVDNNSNVYGGSGGGGGGSAYGANITGAINNGITCT
;
A
#
# COMPACT_ATOMS: atom_id res chain seq x y z
N MET A 1 18.85 3.96 -11.26
CA MET A 1 20.18 3.26 -11.31
C MET A 1 20.85 3.56 -9.98
N ALA A 2 21.37 2.57 -9.25
CA ALA A 2 22.01 2.84 -7.96
C ALA A 2 23.42 3.43 -8.15
N THR A 3 23.87 4.26 -7.19
CA THR A 3 25.27 4.65 -7.14
C THR A 3 26.15 3.39 -6.99
N PRO A 4 27.36 3.33 -7.61
CA PRO A 4 28.23 2.17 -7.52
C PRO A 4 28.54 1.75 -6.08
N SER A 5 28.73 0.45 -5.85
CA SER A 5 29.17 -0.09 -4.55
C SER A 5 30.69 -0.09 -4.36
N GLY A 6 31.45 0.19 -5.43
CA GLY A 6 32.89 0.29 -5.44
C GLY A 6 33.37 1.74 -5.44
N GLN A 7 34.38 2.02 -6.27
CA GLN A 7 34.86 3.37 -6.45
C GLN A 7 33.73 4.25 -7.04
N ILE A 8 33.42 5.36 -6.38
CA ILE A 8 32.33 6.28 -6.75
C ILE A 8 32.91 7.65 -7.07
N SER A 9 32.44 8.27 -8.13
CA SER A 9 32.73 9.65 -8.48
C SER A 9 31.58 10.58 -8.07
N PHE A 10 31.88 11.86 -7.99
CA PHE A 10 30.83 12.88 -7.75
C PHE A 10 29.83 12.95 -8.90
N GLU A 11 30.25 12.61 -10.11
CA GLU A 11 29.37 12.52 -11.29
C GLU A 11 28.36 11.38 -11.16
N ASP A 12 28.76 10.23 -10.63
CA ASP A 12 27.86 9.10 -10.39
C ASP A 12 26.76 9.49 -9.40
N ILE A 13 27.14 10.17 -8.31
CA ILE A 13 26.20 10.67 -7.32
C ILE A 13 25.24 11.67 -7.94
N ARG A 14 25.78 12.66 -8.65
CA ARG A 14 25.00 13.69 -9.32
C ARG A 14 23.96 13.11 -10.28
N THR A 15 24.38 12.13 -11.07
CA THR A 15 23.53 11.45 -12.05
C THR A 15 22.38 10.70 -11.39
N GLU A 16 22.69 9.92 -10.34
CA GLU A 16 21.67 9.16 -9.60
C GLU A 16 20.61 10.07 -8.97
N PHE A 17 21.04 11.18 -8.41
CA PHE A 17 20.12 12.13 -7.75
C PHE A 17 19.53 13.18 -8.71
N GLY A 18 19.82 13.10 -10.01
CA GLY A 18 19.26 14.00 -11.03
C GLY A 18 19.65 15.47 -10.83
N ARG A 19 20.85 15.74 -10.30
CA ARG A 19 21.30 17.12 -10.02
C ARG A 19 22.01 17.74 -11.22
N PRO A 20 21.74 19.02 -11.55
CA PRO A 20 22.46 19.73 -12.61
C PRO A 20 23.91 19.95 -12.19
N GLN A 21 24.81 20.11 -13.17
CA GLN A 21 26.23 20.33 -12.92
C GLN A 21 26.51 21.67 -12.20
N ALA A 22 25.68 22.69 -12.44
CA ALA A 22 25.73 23.94 -11.72
C ALA A 22 25.02 23.83 -10.36
N ASN A 23 25.56 24.47 -9.31
CA ASN A 23 24.99 24.52 -7.97
C ASN A 23 24.89 23.14 -7.26
N ASN A 24 25.92 22.34 -7.41
CA ASN A 24 25.97 21.00 -6.84
C ASN A 24 26.97 20.98 -5.67
N GLU A 25 26.47 21.24 -4.47
CA GLU A 25 27.27 21.28 -3.25
C GLU A 25 27.11 20.01 -2.42
N PHE A 26 28.18 19.55 -1.75
CA PHE A 26 28.12 18.39 -0.85
C PHE A 26 27.06 18.54 0.25
N GLY A 27 26.79 19.78 0.68
CA GLY A 27 25.75 20.06 1.66
C GLY A 27 24.35 19.61 1.27
N GLU A 28 24.05 19.47 -0.03
CA GLU A 28 22.76 19.01 -0.51
C GLU A 28 22.55 17.49 -0.35
N TYR A 29 23.64 16.73 -0.16
CA TYR A 29 23.61 15.26 -0.04
C TYR A 29 23.54 14.78 1.41
N TYR A 30 23.34 15.63 2.38
CA TYR A 30 23.03 15.23 3.74
C TYR A 30 21.70 14.50 3.81
N SER A 31 21.55 13.65 4.83
CA SER A 31 20.29 12.98 5.15
C SER A 31 19.17 14.03 5.31
N GLY A 32 18.13 13.94 4.49
CA GLY A 32 17.07 14.95 4.41
C GLY A 32 17.40 16.19 3.59
N GLY A 33 18.61 16.30 3.01
CA GLY A 33 18.97 17.41 2.13
C GLY A 33 18.28 17.36 0.77
N ASN A 34 18.36 18.46 0.01
CA ASN A 34 17.62 18.64 -1.24
C ASN A 34 17.94 17.59 -2.32
N ALA A 35 19.15 17.04 -2.37
CA ALA A 35 19.53 16.04 -3.35
C ALA A 35 18.94 14.67 -3.02
N LEU A 36 19.04 14.21 -1.77
CA LEU A 36 18.43 12.98 -1.32
C LEU A 36 16.89 13.09 -1.29
N GLY A 37 16.40 14.22 -0.81
CA GLY A 37 14.95 14.46 -0.69
C GLY A 37 14.29 13.69 0.45
N ALA A 38 15.04 12.88 1.21
CA ALA A 38 14.55 12.11 2.34
C ALA A 38 15.68 11.76 3.32
N PRO A 39 15.40 11.56 4.61
CA PRO A 39 16.34 10.99 5.55
C PRO A 39 16.80 9.59 5.14
N LEU A 40 18.10 9.32 5.24
CA LEU A 40 18.66 7.99 4.99
C LEU A 40 19.65 7.65 6.11
N ALA A 41 19.44 6.54 6.81
CA ALA A 41 20.15 6.24 8.05
C ALA A 41 21.67 6.08 7.92
N ASN A 42 22.18 5.72 6.73
CA ASN A 42 23.61 5.61 6.46
C ASN A 42 24.29 6.94 6.09
N VAL A 43 23.53 8.02 5.90
CA VAL A 43 24.02 9.35 5.54
C VAL A 43 23.83 10.29 6.73
N PRO A 44 24.86 11.03 7.18
CA PRO A 44 24.71 11.98 8.29
C PRO A 44 23.81 13.15 7.88
N SER A 45 23.15 13.76 8.87
CA SER A 45 22.34 14.98 8.68
C SER A 45 23.17 16.27 8.75
N SER A 46 24.41 16.20 9.22
CA SER A 46 25.34 17.33 9.34
C SER A 46 26.77 16.86 9.58
N GLY A 47 27.75 17.74 9.51
CA GLY A 47 29.14 17.44 9.80
C GLY A 47 29.89 16.89 8.58
N ALA A 48 30.84 15.98 8.79
CA ALA A 48 31.59 15.39 7.69
C ALA A 48 30.78 14.32 6.96
N ILE A 49 30.70 14.39 5.65
CA ILE A 49 30.12 13.36 4.77
C ILE A 49 31.25 12.75 3.92
N SER A 50 31.26 11.44 3.76
CA SER A 50 32.22 10.74 2.92
C SER A 50 31.53 10.15 1.68
N MET A 51 32.29 10.01 0.61
CA MET A 51 31.80 9.37 -0.61
C MET A 51 31.28 7.94 -0.38
N SER A 52 31.89 7.21 0.57
CA SER A 52 31.45 5.85 0.92
C SER A 52 30.05 5.80 1.52
N GLN A 53 29.59 6.85 2.15
CA GLN A 53 28.23 6.93 2.69
C GLN A 53 27.16 7.13 1.61
N LEU A 54 27.60 7.55 0.42
CA LEU A 54 26.73 7.74 -0.77
C LEU A 54 26.80 6.58 -1.74
N GLN A 55 27.55 5.51 -1.41
CA GLN A 55 27.62 4.30 -2.22
C GLN A 55 26.33 3.47 -2.09
N SER A 56 26.02 2.71 -3.14
CA SER A 56 24.88 1.78 -3.18
C SER A 56 23.55 2.41 -2.77
N ILE A 57 23.32 3.68 -3.11
CA ILE A 57 22.04 4.35 -2.94
C ILE A 57 21.31 4.32 -4.27
N GLU A 58 20.04 3.94 -4.25
CA GLU A 58 19.13 4.02 -5.39
C GLU A 58 17.95 4.91 -5.07
N LYS A 59 17.75 5.95 -5.88
CA LYS A 59 16.58 6.81 -5.86
C LYS A 59 15.58 6.30 -6.89
N THR A 60 14.43 5.84 -6.45
CA THR A 60 13.43 5.21 -7.30
C THR A 60 12.04 5.74 -6.99
N SER A 61 11.12 5.53 -7.90
CA SER A 61 9.72 5.90 -7.72
C SER A 61 8.81 4.85 -8.35
N GLY A 62 7.58 4.80 -7.89
CA GLY A 62 6.62 3.86 -8.41
C GLY A 62 5.22 4.06 -7.85
N GLY A 63 4.34 3.18 -8.24
CA GLY A 63 2.93 3.14 -7.81
C GLY A 63 2.13 2.19 -8.70
N GLY A 64 0.82 2.32 -8.69
CA GLY A 64 -0.09 1.43 -9.42
C GLY A 64 -0.54 0.25 -8.60
N ASP A 65 -0.95 -0.84 -9.28
CA ASP A 65 -1.50 -2.02 -8.61
C ASP A 65 -0.39 -2.83 -7.92
N ARG A 66 -0.50 -3.01 -6.61
CA ARG A 66 0.35 -3.89 -5.78
C ARG A 66 1.85 -3.66 -5.96
N HIS A 67 2.30 -2.45 -5.69
CA HIS A 67 3.69 -2.07 -5.89
C HIS A 67 4.62 -2.67 -4.81
N THR A 68 5.72 -3.29 -5.24
CA THR A 68 6.80 -3.77 -4.35
C THR A 68 8.03 -2.89 -4.50
N ILE A 69 8.41 -2.18 -3.44
CA ILE A 69 9.43 -1.11 -3.45
C ILE A 69 10.80 -1.60 -3.92
N SER A 70 11.20 -2.82 -3.58
CA SER A 70 12.55 -3.33 -3.86
C SER A 70 12.60 -4.38 -4.97
N SER A 71 11.61 -4.42 -5.86
CA SER A 71 11.60 -5.38 -6.97
C SER A 71 12.81 -5.20 -7.86
N GLY A 72 13.66 -6.23 -7.94
CA GLY A 72 14.89 -6.20 -8.74
C GLY A 72 16.07 -5.44 -8.12
N ILE A 73 15.93 -4.90 -6.91
CA ILE A 73 17.00 -4.16 -6.21
C ILE A 73 17.65 -5.07 -5.16
N PRO A 74 19.00 -5.19 -5.13
CA PRO A 74 19.68 -5.99 -4.10
C PRO A 74 19.34 -5.55 -2.68
N ASN A 75 19.23 -6.49 -1.74
CA ASN A 75 18.84 -6.21 -0.36
C ASN A 75 19.78 -5.27 0.40
N SER A 76 21.06 -5.23 0.02
CA SER A 76 22.09 -4.35 0.60
C SER A 76 22.06 -2.92 0.07
N THR A 77 21.36 -2.66 -1.03
CA THR A 77 21.25 -1.31 -1.62
C THR A 77 20.39 -0.43 -0.71
N HIS A 78 20.84 0.78 -0.43
CA HIS A 78 20.05 1.80 0.25
C HIS A 78 19.02 2.37 -0.73
N ILE A 79 17.77 2.52 -0.30
CA ILE A 79 16.68 2.96 -1.18
C ILE A 79 16.07 4.26 -0.67
N ILE A 80 15.85 5.20 -1.59
CA ILE A 80 14.94 6.33 -1.41
C ILE A 80 13.80 6.14 -2.43
N PHE A 81 12.62 5.81 -1.95
CA PHE A 81 11.44 5.53 -2.76
C PHE A 81 10.41 6.64 -2.64
N PHE A 82 9.86 7.07 -3.76
CA PHE A 82 8.76 8.03 -3.84
C PHE A 82 7.56 7.40 -4.53
N THR A 83 6.35 7.55 -3.99
CA THR A 83 5.17 7.31 -4.80
C THR A 83 5.02 8.45 -5.81
N ASN A 84 5.00 8.12 -7.11
CA ASN A 84 4.81 9.08 -8.21
C ASN A 84 3.41 9.01 -8.83
N GLN A 85 2.61 8.07 -8.35
CA GLN A 85 1.19 7.89 -8.64
C GLN A 85 0.53 7.12 -7.50
N GLU A 86 -0.79 7.01 -7.51
CA GLU A 86 -1.51 6.24 -6.51
C GLU A 86 -1.09 4.77 -6.52
N CYS A 87 -0.97 4.18 -5.32
CA CYS A 87 -0.80 2.75 -5.12
C CYS A 87 -2.14 2.17 -4.66
N TYR A 88 -2.58 1.10 -5.27
CA TYR A 88 -3.81 0.44 -4.88
C TYR A 88 -3.68 -1.08 -4.96
N SER A 89 -4.56 -1.78 -4.28
CA SER A 89 -4.68 -3.23 -4.44
C SER A 89 -6.08 -3.58 -4.93
N ASN A 90 -6.15 -4.45 -5.93
CA ASN A 90 -7.41 -5.00 -6.43
C ASN A 90 -7.81 -6.30 -5.70
N THR A 91 -7.03 -6.74 -4.70
CA THR A 91 -7.31 -7.90 -3.84
C THR A 91 -7.19 -7.54 -2.36
N THR A 92 -7.87 -8.28 -1.49
CA THR A 92 -7.75 -8.10 -0.03
C THR A 92 -6.56 -8.86 0.56
N SER A 93 -5.97 -9.79 -0.19
CA SER A 93 -4.87 -10.66 0.26
C SER A 93 -3.47 -10.08 0.05
N THR A 94 -3.34 -9.04 -0.79
CA THR A 94 -2.06 -8.42 -1.10
C THR A 94 -2.09 -6.94 -0.72
N PRO A 95 -1.00 -6.37 -0.18
CA PRO A 95 -0.92 -4.94 0.11
C PRO A 95 -0.85 -4.11 -1.17
N ALA A 96 -1.27 -2.85 -1.09
CA ALA A 96 -1.12 -1.89 -2.19
C ALA A 96 0.34 -1.46 -2.37
N LEU A 97 1.06 -1.29 -1.25
CA LEU A 97 2.49 -0.96 -1.22
C LEU A 97 3.20 -1.91 -0.26
N ALA A 98 4.28 -2.55 -0.69
CA ALA A 98 5.03 -3.50 0.13
C ALA A 98 6.53 -3.20 0.14
N LEU A 99 7.13 -3.31 1.32
CA LEU A 99 8.57 -3.46 1.50
C LEU A 99 8.83 -4.87 2.03
N PRO A 100 9.49 -5.77 1.27
CA PRO A 100 9.70 -7.15 1.67
C PRO A 100 10.70 -7.28 2.82
N THR A 101 10.73 -8.46 3.44
CA THR A 101 11.69 -8.85 4.47
C THR A 101 13.12 -8.99 3.92
N GLY A 102 14.11 -9.02 4.83
CA GLY A 102 15.50 -9.36 4.50
C GLY A 102 16.34 -8.21 3.97
N ARG A 103 15.83 -6.99 3.95
CA ARG A 103 16.65 -5.84 3.57
C ARG A 103 17.66 -5.48 4.65
N THR A 104 18.91 -5.28 4.25
CA THR A 104 20.02 -4.80 5.09
C THR A 104 20.42 -3.37 4.77
N GLY A 105 20.08 -2.87 3.56
CA GLY A 105 20.23 -1.46 3.20
C GLY A 105 19.15 -0.59 3.85
N ALA A 106 19.51 0.63 4.26
CA ALA A 106 18.56 1.61 4.78
C ALA A 106 17.51 1.95 3.73
N THR A 107 16.26 2.12 4.17
CA THR A 107 15.15 2.44 3.26
C THR A 107 14.38 3.64 3.78
N SER A 108 14.14 4.60 2.89
CA SER A 108 13.25 5.74 3.10
C SER A 108 12.11 5.70 2.09
N ILE A 109 10.89 5.88 2.56
CA ILE A 109 9.67 5.83 1.76
C ILE A 109 8.95 7.16 1.94
N ILE A 110 8.76 7.87 0.84
CA ILE A 110 8.04 9.14 0.80
C ILE A 110 6.72 8.92 0.04
N ILE A 111 5.61 9.02 0.75
CA ILE A 111 4.28 8.82 0.21
C ILE A 111 3.72 10.17 -0.21
N ASN A 112 3.86 10.51 -1.49
CA ASN A 112 3.34 11.75 -2.09
C ASN A 112 1.99 11.55 -2.79
N HIS A 113 1.60 10.30 -3.05
CA HIS A 113 0.32 9.92 -3.66
C HIS A 113 -0.40 8.88 -2.81
N GLY A 114 -1.72 8.81 -2.92
CA GLY A 114 -2.56 7.96 -2.09
C GLY A 114 -2.20 6.47 -2.15
N VAL A 115 -2.34 5.76 -1.03
CA VAL A 115 -2.13 4.32 -0.94
C VAL A 115 -3.38 3.67 -0.36
N TYR A 116 -4.02 2.80 -1.15
CA TYR A 116 -5.37 2.28 -0.87
C TYR A 116 -5.41 0.75 -0.86
N GLY A 117 -5.72 0.16 0.28
CA GLY A 117 -6.05 -1.26 0.39
C GLY A 117 -7.42 -1.56 -0.21
N ARG A 118 -7.64 -2.78 -0.69
CA ARG A 118 -8.93 -3.22 -1.25
C ARG A 118 -9.97 -3.39 -0.15
N SER A 119 -11.17 -2.85 -0.34
CA SER A 119 -12.30 -3.13 0.54
C SER A 119 -12.77 -4.59 0.42
N GLY A 120 -13.21 -5.17 1.52
CA GLY A 120 -13.80 -6.50 1.56
C GLY A 120 -15.16 -6.54 0.85
N ASN A 121 -15.51 -7.70 0.34
CA ASN A 121 -16.83 -7.92 -0.24
C ASN A 121 -17.90 -7.97 0.86
N GLY A 122 -19.08 -7.48 0.56
CA GLY A 122 -20.25 -7.67 1.44
C GLY A 122 -20.61 -9.16 1.55
N GLY A 123 -21.15 -9.57 2.68
CA GLY A 123 -21.71 -10.90 2.88
C GLY A 123 -22.98 -11.12 2.05
N SER A 124 -23.25 -12.37 1.68
CA SER A 124 -24.48 -12.74 1.01
C SER A 124 -25.69 -12.65 1.96
N GLY A 125 -26.77 -12.10 1.50
CA GLY A 125 -28.04 -12.14 2.25
C GLY A 125 -28.59 -13.56 2.38
N GLN A 126 -29.40 -13.79 3.40
CA GLN A 126 -30.13 -15.05 3.57
C GLN A 126 -31.24 -15.15 2.51
N SER A 127 -31.35 -16.32 1.90
CA SER A 127 -32.44 -16.60 0.94
C SER A 127 -33.71 -17.03 1.66
N VAL A 128 -34.86 -16.81 1.03
CA VAL A 128 -36.17 -17.30 1.48
C VAL A 128 -36.68 -18.30 0.46
N SER A 129 -37.08 -19.49 0.90
CA SER A 129 -37.83 -20.44 0.09
C SER A 129 -39.31 -20.37 0.47
N HIS A 130 -40.17 -20.59 -0.51
CA HIS A 130 -41.62 -20.69 -0.32
C HIS A 130 -42.03 -22.15 -0.48
N SER A 131 -42.72 -22.67 0.51
CA SER A 131 -43.37 -23.97 0.38
C SER A 131 -44.66 -23.85 -0.46
N SER A 132 -45.14 -24.98 -0.98
CA SER A 132 -46.43 -25.05 -1.71
C SER A 132 -47.61 -24.53 -0.88
N ASN A 133 -47.48 -24.46 0.42
CA ASN A 133 -48.52 -23.97 1.34
C ASN A 133 -48.39 -22.46 1.60
N GLY A 134 -47.58 -21.73 0.87
CA GLY A 134 -47.37 -20.28 1.01
C GLY A 134 -46.49 -19.85 2.18
N ASN A 135 -45.92 -20.80 2.93
CA ASN A 135 -45.05 -20.45 4.04
C ASN A 135 -43.65 -20.05 3.53
N ALA A 136 -43.19 -18.85 3.83
CA ALA A 136 -41.85 -18.41 3.56
C ALA A 136 -40.91 -18.86 4.70
N GLN A 137 -39.87 -19.61 4.37
CA GLN A 137 -38.87 -20.09 5.32
C GLN A 137 -37.50 -19.57 4.92
N PRO A 138 -36.73 -18.99 5.86
CA PRO A 138 -35.36 -18.65 5.57
C PRO A 138 -34.54 -19.92 5.33
N THR A 139 -33.74 -19.91 4.27
CA THR A 139 -32.85 -21.02 3.90
C THR A 139 -31.40 -20.61 4.02
N GLY A 140 -30.62 -21.39 4.74
CA GLY A 140 -29.20 -21.13 5.01
C GLY A 140 -28.99 -20.04 6.05
N SER A 141 -27.77 -19.56 6.14
CA SER A 141 -27.36 -18.43 6.99
C SER A 141 -26.97 -17.23 6.12
N ALA A 142 -27.14 -16.03 6.68
CA ALA A 142 -26.52 -14.85 6.06
C ALA A 142 -25.00 -15.01 6.09
N GLY A 143 -24.32 -14.62 5.03
CA GLY A 143 -22.87 -14.69 4.94
C GLY A 143 -22.20 -13.52 5.65
N ASP A 144 -21.03 -13.78 6.21
CA ASP A 144 -20.19 -12.72 6.77
C ASP A 144 -19.59 -11.83 5.67
N GLY A 145 -19.35 -10.57 5.99
CA GLY A 145 -18.58 -9.69 5.12
C GLY A 145 -17.09 -10.06 5.11
N GLY A 146 -16.45 -9.89 3.98
CA GLY A 146 -15.01 -10.11 3.84
C GLY A 146 -14.18 -9.04 4.56
N GLY A 147 -12.99 -9.41 5.03
CA GLY A 147 -12.03 -8.46 5.59
C GLY A 147 -11.48 -7.48 4.53
N GLY A 148 -11.17 -6.27 4.95
CA GLY A 148 -10.47 -5.32 4.09
C GLY A 148 -8.99 -5.64 3.91
N GLY A 149 -8.40 -5.20 2.81
CA GLY A 149 -6.99 -5.42 2.47
C GLY A 149 -6.05 -4.38 3.09
N THR A 150 -4.78 -4.75 3.17
CA THR A 150 -3.71 -3.89 3.70
C THR A 150 -3.31 -2.82 2.67
N ALA A 151 -3.16 -1.57 3.10
CA ALA A 151 -2.60 -0.51 2.26
C ALA A 151 -1.08 -0.65 2.17
N VAL A 152 -0.38 -0.60 3.31
CA VAL A 152 1.09 -0.63 3.38
C VAL A 152 1.54 -1.81 4.25
N LEU A 153 2.45 -2.62 3.74
CA LEU A 153 3.09 -3.71 4.49
C LEU A 153 4.61 -3.50 4.52
N LEU A 154 5.16 -3.20 5.67
CA LEU A 154 6.60 -3.04 5.88
C LEU A 154 7.13 -4.26 6.66
N GLN A 155 7.93 -5.10 5.98
CA GLN A 155 8.54 -6.29 6.57
C GLN A 155 10.05 -6.10 6.84
N SER A 156 10.58 -4.93 6.56
CA SER A 156 11.93 -4.50 6.92
C SER A 156 11.86 -3.10 7.52
N PRO A 157 12.83 -2.69 8.36
CA PRO A 157 12.89 -1.33 8.89
C PRO A 157 12.95 -0.29 7.78
N ALA A 158 12.16 0.77 7.92
CA ALA A 158 12.15 1.89 6.98
C ALA A 158 11.79 3.19 7.72
N PHE A 159 12.33 4.29 7.23
CA PHE A 159 11.79 5.62 7.50
C PHE A 159 10.60 5.85 6.57
N VAL A 160 9.49 6.35 7.09
CA VAL A 160 8.30 6.68 6.28
C VAL A 160 7.92 8.13 6.52
N ASP A 161 7.87 8.89 5.44
CA ASP A 161 7.31 10.23 5.40
C ASP A 161 6.00 10.20 4.60
N ASN A 162 4.89 10.47 5.30
CA ASN A 162 3.56 10.39 4.69
C ASN A 162 2.99 11.78 4.43
N ASN A 163 3.02 12.19 3.17
CA ASN A 163 2.51 13.47 2.69
C ASN A 163 1.15 13.33 1.98
N SER A 164 0.51 12.14 2.04
CA SER A 164 -0.75 11.87 1.35
C SER A 164 -1.65 10.92 2.16
N ASN A 165 -2.70 10.41 1.55
CA ASN A 165 -3.66 9.53 2.19
C ASN A 165 -3.19 8.07 2.18
N VAL A 166 -3.29 7.39 3.33
CA VAL A 166 -3.06 5.94 3.43
C VAL A 166 -4.28 5.31 4.09
N TYR A 167 -5.03 4.52 3.32
CA TYR A 167 -6.25 3.86 3.78
C TYR A 167 -6.16 2.35 3.58
N GLY A 168 -6.29 1.59 4.65
CA GLY A 168 -6.63 0.17 4.60
C GLY A 168 -8.03 0.00 3.99
N GLY A 169 -8.26 -1.14 3.38
CA GLY A 169 -9.59 -1.48 2.88
C GLY A 169 -10.58 -1.65 4.05
N SER A 170 -11.78 -1.12 3.88
CA SER A 170 -12.88 -1.37 4.83
C SER A 170 -13.32 -2.83 4.78
N GLY A 171 -13.77 -3.39 5.89
CA GLY A 171 -14.46 -4.67 5.90
C GLY A 171 -15.79 -4.58 5.13
N GLY A 172 -16.19 -5.68 4.51
CA GLY A 172 -17.53 -5.80 3.91
C GLY A 172 -18.61 -5.88 4.99
N GLY A 173 -19.77 -5.30 4.73
CA GLY A 173 -20.93 -5.51 5.60
C GLY A 173 -21.41 -6.96 5.58
N GLY A 174 -21.88 -7.46 6.71
CA GLY A 174 -22.54 -8.78 6.79
C GLY A 174 -23.81 -8.83 5.94
N GLY A 175 -24.20 -10.01 5.51
CA GLY A 175 -25.46 -10.21 4.80
C GLY A 175 -26.66 -9.99 5.69
N GLY A 176 -27.73 -9.42 5.15
CA GLY A 176 -28.98 -9.25 5.88
C GLY A 176 -29.71 -10.58 6.15
N SER A 177 -30.34 -10.70 7.32
CA SER A 177 -31.20 -11.82 7.65
C SER A 177 -32.52 -11.75 6.87
N ALA A 178 -32.97 -12.88 6.33
CA ALA A 178 -34.33 -12.96 5.80
C ALA A 178 -35.33 -13.25 6.92
N TYR A 179 -36.44 -12.54 6.88
CA TYR A 179 -37.56 -12.79 7.79
C TYR A 179 -38.58 -13.69 7.12
N GLY A 180 -38.83 -14.85 7.70
CA GLY A 180 -39.91 -15.73 7.30
C GLY A 180 -41.23 -15.27 7.94
N ALA A 181 -42.18 -14.90 7.14
CA ALA A 181 -43.57 -14.64 7.61
C ALA A 181 -44.43 -15.88 7.32
N ASN A 182 -45.03 -16.44 8.36
CA ASN A 182 -46.09 -17.43 8.20
C ASN A 182 -47.40 -16.66 7.88
N ILE A 183 -47.79 -16.71 6.63
CA ILE A 183 -49.12 -16.21 6.23
C ILE A 183 -50.11 -17.35 6.37
N THR A 184 -50.65 -17.57 7.55
CA THR A 184 -51.81 -18.45 7.77
C THR A 184 -53.08 -17.66 7.59
N GLY A 185 -53.66 -17.70 6.43
CA GLY A 185 -54.99 -17.14 6.19
C GLY A 185 -55.17 -16.52 4.81
N ALA A 186 -56.06 -17.17 4.05
CA ALA A 186 -56.74 -16.67 2.87
C ALA A 186 -55.89 -15.98 1.78
N ILE A 187 -55.43 -16.75 0.88
CA ILE A 187 -54.80 -16.34 -0.41
C ILE A 187 -55.85 -15.63 -1.35
N ASN A 188 -56.97 -15.14 -0.81
CA ASN A 188 -58.05 -14.60 -1.66
C ASN A 188 -58.12 -13.06 -1.69
N ASN A 189 -57.32 -12.33 -1.00
CA ASN A 189 -57.30 -10.86 -1.10
C ASN A 189 -55.85 -10.39 -1.25
N GLY A 190 -55.44 -10.13 -2.47
CA GLY A 190 -54.13 -9.65 -2.90
C GLY A 190 -53.39 -8.79 -1.87
N ILE A 191 -52.41 -9.39 -1.16
CA ILE A 191 -51.49 -8.66 -0.29
C ILE A 191 -50.35 -8.20 -1.20
N THR A 192 -50.29 -6.92 -1.49
CA THR A 192 -49.12 -6.26 -2.06
C THR A 192 -48.16 -5.93 -0.91
N CYS A 193 -46.96 -6.56 -0.92
CA CYS A 193 -45.86 -6.10 -0.09
C CYS A 193 -45.29 -4.82 -0.70
N THR A 194 -45.35 -3.70 0.04
CA THR A 194 -44.60 -2.46 -0.25
C THR A 194 -43.28 -2.47 0.47
#